data_d2ea38d8d3c2fdab516efece8c7f5d1c
#
_entry.id   d2ea38d8d3c2fdab516efece8c7f5d1c
#
_cell.length_a   1.000
_cell.length_b   1.000
_cell.length_c   1.000
_cell.angle_alpha   90.00
_cell.angle_beta   90.00
_cell.angle_gamma   90.00
#
_symmetry.space_group_name_H-M   'P 1'
#
loop_
_entity.id
_entity.type
_entity.pdbx_description
1 polymer ?
#
loop_
_entity_poly.entity_id
_entity_poly.type
_entity_poly.pdbx_seq_one_letter_code
_entity_poly.pdbx_strand_id
1 'polypeptide(L)' 'MSYLEKFSDQVDTFVGVCHHLATKHYVTGHGGNLAWKLDDDVILITPTKHNKGDVSRENVVFINRAGETIEG' A
#
# COMPACT_ATOMS: atom_id res chain seq x y z
N MET A 1 -5.25 -3.19 -18.65
CA MET A 1 -5.53 -3.66 -17.29
C MET A 1 -4.62 -2.94 -16.30
N SER A 2 -5.19 -2.40 -15.23
CA SER A 2 -4.39 -1.70 -14.23
C SER A 2 -3.73 -2.67 -13.26
N TYR A 3 -2.70 -2.21 -12.55
CA TYR A 3 -2.09 -3.00 -11.48
C TYR A 3 -3.09 -3.22 -10.34
N LEU A 4 -3.95 -2.24 -10.09
CA LEU A 4 -5.00 -2.36 -9.08
C LEU A 4 -5.93 -3.54 -9.39
N GLU A 5 -6.27 -3.73 -10.65
CA GLU A 5 -7.10 -4.85 -11.07
C GLU A 5 -6.32 -6.16 -11.06
N LYS A 6 -5.09 -6.14 -11.58
CA LYS A 6 -4.25 -7.33 -11.67
C LYS A 6 -3.93 -7.91 -10.29
N PHE A 7 -3.69 -7.06 -9.31
CA PHE A 7 -3.31 -7.46 -7.96
C PHE A 7 -4.42 -7.16 -6.94
N SER A 8 -5.67 -7.23 -7.37
CA SER A 8 -6.82 -6.84 -6.55
C SER A 8 -6.85 -7.55 -5.19
N ASP A 9 -6.62 -8.85 -5.16
CA ASP A 9 -6.64 -9.62 -3.90
C ASP A 9 -5.51 -9.18 -2.98
N GLN A 10 -4.33 -8.94 -3.52
CA GLN A 10 -3.19 -8.47 -2.76
C GLN A 10 -3.42 -7.07 -2.21
N VAL A 11 -4.05 -6.21 -3.01
CA VAL A 11 -4.38 -4.85 -2.56
C VAL A 11 -5.37 -4.92 -1.40
N ASP A 12 -6.40 -5.76 -1.49
CA ASP A 12 -7.36 -5.92 -0.40
C ASP A 12 -6.69 -6.40 0.88
N THR A 13 -5.79 -7.38 0.77
CA THR A 13 -5.04 -7.88 1.92
C THR A 13 -4.16 -6.78 2.51
N PHE A 14 -3.47 -6.02 1.67
CA PHE A 14 -2.60 -4.94 2.10
C PHE A 14 -3.36 -3.86 2.85
N VAL A 15 -4.50 -3.42 2.31
CA VAL A 15 -5.37 -2.42 2.94
C VAL A 15 -5.86 -2.95 4.30
N GLY A 16 -6.25 -4.22 4.37
CA GLY A 16 -6.68 -4.84 5.62
C GLY A 16 -5.59 -4.84 6.68
N VAL A 17 -4.36 -5.14 6.29
CA VAL A 17 -3.21 -5.11 7.21
C VAL A 17 -2.98 -3.68 7.71
N CYS A 18 -3.05 -2.69 6.83
CA CYS A 18 -2.89 -1.29 7.24
C CYS A 18 -3.93 -0.87 8.28
N HIS A 19 -5.19 -1.22 8.05
CA HIS A 19 -6.27 -0.91 9.00
C HIS A 19 -6.08 -1.63 10.32
N HIS A 20 -5.65 -2.88 10.27
CA HIS A 20 -5.39 -3.67 11.48
C HIS A 20 -4.29 -3.04 12.33
N LEU A 21 -3.20 -2.63 11.71
CA LEU A 21 -2.09 -2.00 12.42
C LEU A 21 -2.53 -0.69 13.08
N ALA A 22 -3.34 0.11 12.38
CA ALA A 22 -3.86 1.35 12.94
C ALA A 22 -4.82 1.09 14.10
N THR A 23 -5.72 0.10 13.95
CA THR A 23 -6.71 -0.26 14.97
C THR A 23 -6.04 -0.76 16.25
N LYS A 24 -4.94 -1.50 16.12
CA LYS A 24 -4.22 -2.06 17.26
C LYS A 24 -3.16 -1.11 17.80
N HIS A 25 -3.03 0.07 17.23
CA HIS A 25 -2.05 1.08 17.64
C HIS A 25 -0.60 0.62 17.53
N TYR A 26 -0.32 -0.29 16.60
CA TYR A 26 1.05 -0.71 16.33
C TYR A 26 1.87 0.38 15.64
N VAL A 27 1.18 1.32 14.98
CA VAL A 27 1.78 2.50 14.36
C VAL A 27 1.00 3.73 14.82
N THR A 28 1.64 4.89 14.83
CA THR A 28 1.01 6.14 15.24
C THR A 28 1.05 7.15 14.11
N GLY A 29 -0.12 7.69 13.77
CA GLY A 29 -0.22 8.75 12.77
C GLY A 29 0.45 8.37 11.45
N HIS A 30 1.42 9.17 11.06
CA HIS A 30 2.14 8.99 9.80
C HIS A 30 3.43 8.20 9.97
N GLY A 31 3.57 7.46 11.06
CA GLY A 31 4.79 6.73 11.38
C GLY A 31 5.06 5.59 10.43
N GLY A 32 6.09 5.73 9.61
CA GLY A 32 6.55 4.69 8.71
C GLY A 32 5.63 4.39 7.54
N ASN A 33 6.16 3.67 6.58
CA ASN A 33 5.41 3.19 5.43
C ASN A 33 5.47 1.68 5.39
N LEU A 34 4.43 1.06 4.80
CA LEU A 34 4.43 -0.37 4.52
C LEU A 34 4.68 -0.58 3.03
N ALA A 35 5.37 -1.66 2.72
CA ALA A 35 5.65 -2.03 1.34
C ALA A 35 5.51 -3.53 1.19
N TRP A 36 4.99 -3.96 0.04
CA TRP A 36 4.83 -5.38 -0.28
C TRP A 36 5.25 -5.60 -1.73
N LYS A 37 6.30 -6.39 -1.92
CA LYS A 37 6.77 -6.73 -3.26
C LYS A 37 5.82 -7.77 -3.85
N LEU A 38 5.10 -7.38 -4.90
CA LEU A 38 4.11 -8.23 -5.55
C LEU A 38 4.71 -9.04 -6.70
N ASP A 39 5.72 -8.48 -7.37
CA ASP A 39 6.40 -9.10 -8.50
C ASP A 39 7.82 -8.52 -8.54
N ASP A 40 8.64 -9.01 -9.46
CA ASP A 40 10.05 -8.58 -9.56
C ASP A 40 10.20 -7.07 -9.69
N ASP A 41 9.26 -6.41 -10.37
CA ASP A 41 9.33 -4.98 -10.62
C ASP A 41 8.03 -4.25 -10.23
N VAL A 42 7.25 -4.84 -9.33
CA VAL A 42 6.01 -4.22 -8.84
C VAL A 42 5.98 -4.29 -7.32
N ILE A 43 5.97 -3.13 -6.68
CA ILE A 43 5.94 -3.02 -5.23
C ILE A 43 4.76 -2.13 -4.86
N LEU A 44 3.92 -2.63 -3.95
CA LEU A 44 2.78 -1.90 -3.42
C LEU A 44 3.21 -1.18 -2.16
N ILE A 45 2.94 0.13 -2.07
CA ILE A 45 3.32 0.92 -0.90
C ILE A 45 2.14 1.75 -0.41
N THR A 46 2.23 2.17 0.87
CA THR A 46 1.26 3.09 1.43
C THR A 46 1.52 4.49 0.89
N PRO A 47 0.45 5.31 0.73
CA PRO A 47 0.62 6.68 0.25
C PRO A 47 1.33 7.54 1.28
N THR A 48 2.08 8.52 0.79
CA THR A 48 2.77 9.48 1.64
C THR A 48 1.76 10.38 2.34
N LYS A 49 2.01 10.71 3.60
CA LYS A 49 1.19 11.65 4.39
C LYS A 49 -0.22 11.14 4.73
N HIS A 50 -0.45 9.84 4.59
CA HIS A 50 -1.68 9.22 5.07
C HIS A 50 -1.35 8.33 6.26
N ASN A 51 -2.24 8.27 7.25
CA ASN A 51 -2.06 7.27 8.30
C ASN A 51 -2.63 5.92 7.82
N LYS A 52 -2.27 4.86 8.52
CA LYS A 52 -2.62 3.50 8.09
C LYS A 52 -4.14 3.26 8.08
N GLY A 53 -4.88 3.98 8.92
CA GLY A 53 -6.33 3.85 8.96
C GLY A 53 -7.03 4.48 7.77
N ASP A 54 -6.34 5.37 7.05
CA ASP A 54 -6.90 6.07 5.89
C ASP A 54 -6.51 5.41 4.56
N VAL A 55 -5.72 4.35 4.59
CA VAL A 55 -5.31 3.64 3.36
C VAL A 55 -6.52 2.94 2.77
N SER A 56 -6.69 3.06 1.46
CA SER A 56 -7.78 2.43 0.70
C SER A 56 -7.26 1.96 -0.65
N ARG A 57 -8.11 1.19 -1.36
CA ARG A 57 -7.77 0.72 -2.70
C ARG A 57 -7.47 1.88 -3.67
N GLU A 58 -8.09 3.03 -3.43
CA GLU A 58 -7.98 4.19 -4.32
C GLU A 58 -6.72 5.01 -4.08
N ASN A 59 -6.09 4.86 -2.91
CA ASN A 59 -4.92 5.70 -2.60
C ASN A 59 -3.61 4.94 -2.41
N VAL A 60 -3.61 3.63 -2.60
CA VAL A 60 -2.35 2.87 -2.61
C VAL A 60 -1.53 3.24 -3.85
N VAL A 61 -0.22 3.04 -3.76
CA VAL A 61 0.70 3.41 -4.82
C VAL A 61 1.50 2.18 -5.24
N PHE A 62 1.68 2.00 -6.54
CA PHE A 62 2.54 0.96 -7.09
C PHE A 62 3.81 1.61 -7.62
N ILE A 63 4.95 1.06 -7.25
CA ILE A 63 6.25 1.54 -7.73
C ILE A 63 7.02 0.37 -8.33
N ASN A 64 8.03 0.69 -9.14
CA ASN A 64 8.93 -0.33 -9.64
C ASN A 64 10.13 -0.46 -8.68
N ARG A 65 11.03 -1.40 -8.97
CA ARG A 65 12.17 -1.66 -8.10
C ARG A 65 13.16 -0.50 -8.03
N ALA A 66 13.10 0.43 -8.98
CA ALA A 66 13.90 1.66 -8.98
C ALA A 66 13.27 2.76 -8.12
N GLY A 67 12.06 2.53 -7.60
CA GLY A 67 11.37 3.51 -6.77
C GLY A 67 10.49 4.49 -7.54
N GLU A 68 10.29 4.26 -8.83
CA GLU A 68 9.47 5.14 -9.66
C GLU A 68 8.01 4.73 -9.57
N THR A 69 7.11 5.70 -9.44
CA THR A 69 5.66 5.42 -9.43
C THR A 69 5.22 4.95 -10.80
N ILE A 70 4.59 3.78 -10.84
CA ILE A 70 4.06 3.21 -12.09
C ILE A 70 2.53 3.23 -12.12
N GLU A 71 1.88 3.37 -10.97
CA GLU A 71 0.44 3.55 -10.88
C GLU A 71 0.10 4.11 -9.49
N GLY A 72 -0.87 5.00 -9.46
CA GLY A 72 -1.33 5.56 -8.18
C GLY A 72 -1.25 7.05 -8.04
#